data_0226fa50c780528c1ca3696567f32029
#
_entry.id   0226fa50c780528c1ca3696567f32029
#
_cell.length_a   1.000
_cell.length_b   1.000
_cell.length_c   1.000
_cell.angle_alpha   90.00
_cell.angle_beta   90.00
_cell.angle_gamma   90.00
#
_symmetry.space_group_name_H-M   'P 1'
#
loop_
_entity.id
_entity.type
_entity.pdbx_description
1 polymer ?
#
loop_
_entity_poly.entity_id
_entity_poly.type
_entity_poly.pdbx_seq_one_letter_code
_entity_poly.pdbx_strand_id
1 'polypeptide(L)'
;MKKHIPNSITCCNLISGCIATAFAFTGDIKVALLWIIIGAVFDFFDGMTARLLHVSSPIGKELDSLADDITFGVAPSTIIFTQLQLMSYPDFLELLRPYLPFVAYIMAAFSALRLAKFNLDERQALGFIGLPTPANALFWGSLLVGIGEQMYYRPWTLYLILIGILVSSWLLVSEIPMFALKFKHWGVKGNEVKYLFLVTCVPLVAIFGITSFAIIVAWYVVLSMIVKQQASKS
;
A
#
# COMPACT_ATOMS: atom_id res chain seq x y z
N MET A 1 -11.86 9.94 28.39
CA MET A 1 -10.99 8.75 28.41
C MET A 1 -11.23 7.82 27.21
N LYS A 2 -12.45 7.37 26.91
CA LYS A 2 -12.71 6.37 25.83
C LYS A 2 -12.16 6.75 24.43
N LYS A 3 -12.21 8.04 24.03
CA LYS A 3 -11.70 8.51 22.73
C LYS A 3 -10.16 8.53 22.59
N HIS A 4 -9.42 8.35 23.70
CA HIS A 4 -7.97 8.29 23.64
C HIS A 4 -7.45 6.87 23.29
N ILE A 5 -8.29 5.83 23.48
CA ILE A 5 -7.89 4.44 23.19
C ILE A 5 -7.61 4.24 21.69
N PRO A 6 -8.52 4.60 20.75
CA PRO A 6 -8.20 4.52 19.32
C PRO A 6 -6.94 5.32 18.96
N ASN A 7 -6.83 6.57 19.42
CA ASN A 7 -5.66 7.40 19.12
C ASN A 7 -4.34 6.79 19.61
N SER A 8 -4.36 6.06 20.73
CA SER A 8 -3.16 5.35 21.20
C SER A 8 -2.78 4.19 20.27
N ILE A 9 -3.77 3.49 19.71
CA ILE A 9 -3.54 2.43 18.71
C ILE A 9 -3.01 3.03 17.41
N THR A 10 -3.56 4.16 16.97
CA THR A 10 -3.03 4.91 15.82
C THR A 10 -1.58 5.36 16.04
N CYS A 11 -1.22 5.77 17.28
CA CYS A 11 0.19 6.04 17.60
C CYS A 11 1.07 4.78 17.48
N CYS A 12 0.55 3.58 17.79
CA CYS A 12 1.30 2.34 17.56
C CYS A 12 1.48 2.07 16.05
N ASN A 13 0.50 2.38 15.20
CA ASN A 13 0.67 2.35 13.74
C ASN A 13 1.82 3.30 13.32
N LEU A 14 1.79 4.56 13.76
CA LEU A 14 2.85 5.54 13.46
C LEU A 14 4.23 5.05 13.90
N ILE A 15 4.37 4.55 15.13
CA ILE A 15 5.63 4.02 15.65
C ILE A 15 6.11 2.85 14.78
N SER A 16 5.21 1.96 14.37
CA SER A 16 5.53 0.85 13.47
C SER A 16 6.08 1.35 12.14
N GLY A 17 5.47 2.39 11.56
CA GLY A 17 5.94 3.04 10.34
C GLY A 17 7.34 3.66 10.49
N CYS A 18 7.60 4.33 11.62
CA CYS A 18 8.92 4.88 11.93
C CYS A 18 9.98 3.77 12.05
N ILE A 19 9.67 2.65 12.71
CA ILE A 19 10.57 1.51 12.84
C ILE A 19 10.79 0.86 11.46
N ALA A 20 9.74 0.68 10.66
CA ALA A 20 9.84 0.18 9.29
C ALA A 20 10.79 1.05 8.45
N THR A 21 10.66 2.37 8.54
CA THR A 21 11.53 3.32 7.84
C THR A 21 12.99 3.20 8.29
N ALA A 22 13.22 3.05 9.60
CA ALA A 22 14.58 2.86 10.13
C ALA A 22 15.23 1.58 9.58
N PHE A 23 14.51 0.44 9.59
CA PHE A 23 15.01 -0.81 9.00
C PHE A 23 15.17 -0.74 7.49
N ALA A 24 14.30 0.01 6.79
CA ALA A 24 14.46 0.26 5.36
C ALA A 24 15.79 0.95 5.06
N PHE A 25 16.20 1.96 5.84
CA PHE A 25 17.50 2.62 5.68
C PHE A 25 18.71 1.72 5.96
N THR A 26 18.56 0.72 6.82
CA THR A 26 19.65 -0.26 7.06
C THR A 26 19.71 -1.36 5.99
N GLY A 27 18.77 -1.36 5.04
CA GLY A 27 18.67 -2.37 3.98
C GLY A 27 17.96 -3.67 4.40
N ASP A 28 17.48 -3.78 5.64
CA ASP A 28 16.71 -4.95 6.08
C ASP A 28 15.24 -4.81 5.68
N ILE A 29 14.99 -5.00 4.38
CA ILE A 29 13.65 -4.86 3.80
C ILE A 29 12.64 -5.87 4.32
N LYS A 30 13.09 -7.05 4.80
CA LYS A 30 12.19 -8.08 5.36
C LYS A 30 11.61 -7.61 6.69
N VAL A 31 12.47 -7.09 7.56
CA VAL A 31 12.04 -6.52 8.85
C VAL A 31 11.25 -5.24 8.64
N ALA A 32 11.63 -4.39 7.68
CA ALA A 32 10.86 -3.22 7.30
C ALA A 32 9.42 -3.59 6.86
N LEU A 33 9.27 -4.59 5.98
CA LEU A 33 7.96 -5.10 5.55
C LEU A 33 7.15 -5.67 6.72
N LEU A 34 7.80 -6.41 7.64
CA LEU A 34 7.13 -6.93 8.83
C LEU A 34 6.53 -5.79 9.66
N TRP A 35 7.27 -4.70 9.87
CA TRP A 35 6.77 -3.55 10.61
C TRP A 35 5.68 -2.78 9.88
N ILE A 36 5.69 -2.73 8.54
CA ILE A 36 4.58 -2.22 7.74
C ILE A 36 3.32 -3.06 7.97
N ILE A 37 3.44 -4.40 8.00
CA ILE A 37 2.32 -5.31 8.28
C ILE A 37 1.80 -5.11 9.71
N ILE A 38 2.67 -4.97 10.70
CA ILE A 38 2.29 -4.67 12.09
C ILE A 38 1.54 -3.34 12.16
N GLY A 39 2.01 -2.31 11.45
CA GLY A 39 1.33 -1.03 11.33
C GLY A 39 -0.07 -1.17 10.74
N ALA A 40 -0.23 -1.95 9.66
CA ALA A 40 -1.54 -2.23 9.06
C ALA A 40 -2.50 -2.96 10.02
N VAL A 41 -1.98 -3.81 10.90
CA VAL A 41 -2.78 -4.44 11.96
C VAL A 41 -3.25 -3.40 12.97
N PHE A 42 -2.40 -2.48 13.40
CA PHE A 42 -2.80 -1.40 14.31
C PHE A 42 -3.81 -0.46 13.67
N ASP A 43 -3.63 -0.06 12.41
CA ASP A 43 -4.59 0.73 11.63
C ASP A 43 -5.97 0.06 11.59
N PHE A 44 -6.03 -1.24 11.29
CA PHE A 44 -7.30 -1.97 11.33
C PHE A 44 -7.95 -1.93 12.71
N PHE A 45 -7.16 -2.09 13.79
CA PHE A 45 -7.67 -2.14 15.16
C PHE A 45 -8.10 -0.77 15.68
N ASP A 46 -7.48 0.34 15.30
CA ASP A 46 -7.91 1.67 15.74
C ASP A 46 -9.27 2.04 15.17
N GLY A 47 -9.49 1.81 13.86
CA GLY A 47 -10.78 2.00 13.22
C GLY A 47 -11.86 1.05 13.77
N MET A 48 -11.52 -0.20 14.08
CA MET A 48 -12.44 -1.14 14.74
C MET A 48 -12.79 -0.65 16.16
N THR A 49 -11.81 -0.24 16.94
CA THR A 49 -11.99 0.23 18.32
C THR A 49 -12.81 1.51 18.37
N ALA A 50 -12.57 2.45 17.45
CA ALA A 50 -13.36 3.68 17.33
C ALA A 50 -14.85 3.38 17.10
N ARG A 51 -15.15 2.44 16.19
CA ARG A 51 -16.53 1.98 15.90
C ARG A 51 -17.16 1.28 17.11
N LEU A 52 -16.45 0.36 17.77
CA LEU A 52 -16.96 -0.38 18.93
C LEU A 52 -17.24 0.53 20.13
N LEU A 53 -16.42 1.55 20.35
CA LEU A 53 -16.59 2.51 21.44
C LEU A 53 -17.54 3.66 21.09
N HIS A 54 -18.05 3.71 19.83
CA HIS A 54 -18.87 4.80 19.30
C HIS A 54 -18.22 6.18 19.51
N VAL A 55 -16.91 6.28 19.27
CA VAL A 55 -16.14 7.52 19.40
C VAL A 55 -15.56 7.94 18.05
N SER A 56 -15.64 9.23 17.76
CA SER A 56 -14.94 9.87 16.66
C SER A 56 -14.41 11.23 17.14
N SER A 57 -13.29 11.66 16.58
CA SER A 57 -12.76 12.99 16.84
C SER A 57 -12.03 13.50 15.60
N PRO A 58 -12.09 14.83 15.31
CA PRO A 58 -11.31 15.42 14.23
C PRO A 58 -9.82 15.13 14.36
N ILE A 59 -9.25 15.24 15.57
CA ILE A 59 -7.84 14.92 15.84
C ILE A 59 -7.53 13.45 15.52
N GLY A 60 -8.44 12.52 15.85
CA GLY A 60 -8.24 11.09 15.55
C GLY A 60 -8.15 10.83 14.04
N LYS A 61 -9.00 11.49 13.24
CA LYS A 61 -8.99 11.37 11.77
C LYS A 61 -7.71 11.93 11.15
N GLU A 62 -7.23 13.07 11.64
CA GLU A 62 -5.96 13.64 11.15
C GLU A 62 -4.76 12.81 11.57
N LEU A 63 -4.74 12.32 12.82
CA LEU A 63 -3.68 11.46 13.34
C LEU A 63 -3.58 10.15 12.55
N ASP A 64 -4.71 9.54 12.20
CA ASP A 64 -4.84 8.35 11.36
C ASP A 64 -4.16 8.57 9.99
N SER A 65 -4.53 9.67 9.32
CA SER A 65 -3.93 10.00 8.02
C SER A 65 -2.42 10.26 8.10
N LEU A 66 -1.93 10.90 9.18
CA LEU A 66 -0.51 11.13 9.39
C LEU A 66 0.25 9.82 9.67
N ALA A 67 -0.33 8.93 10.49
CA ALA A 67 0.22 7.62 10.77
C ALA A 67 0.30 6.76 9.51
N ASP A 68 -0.77 6.75 8.73
CA ASP A 68 -0.86 6.00 7.47
C ASP A 68 0.15 6.50 6.44
N ASP A 69 0.38 7.81 6.34
CA ASP A 69 1.38 8.32 5.40
C ASP A 69 2.79 7.89 5.76
N ILE A 70 3.13 7.87 7.04
CA ILE A 70 4.44 7.35 7.49
C ILE A 70 4.55 5.84 7.22
N THR A 71 3.52 5.06 7.60
CA THR A 71 3.57 3.59 7.53
C THR A 71 3.41 3.07 6.10
N PHE A 72 2.54 3.69 5.29
CA PHE A 72 2.18 3.19 3.96
C PHE A 72 2.64 4.08 2.80
N GLY A 73 3.16 5.28 3.10
CA GLY A 73 3.78 6.18 2.14
C GLY A 73 5.30 6.21 2.28
N VAL A 74 5.80 6.69 3.42
CA VAL A 74 7.24 6.94 3.63
C VAL A 74 8.03 5.63 3.76
N ALA A 75 7.59 4.68 4.59
CA ALA A 75 8.31 3.44 4.81
C ALA A 75 8.52 2.62 3.52
N PRO A 76 7.48 2.32 2.69
CA PRO A 76 7.69 1.61 1.44
C PRO A 76 8.50 2.42 0.42
N SER A 77 8.36 3.75 0.38
CA SER A 77 9.20 4.61 -0.46
C SER A 77 10.66 4.52 -0.07
N THR A 78 10.96 4.43 1.25
CA THR A 78 12.32 4.26 1.75
C THR A 78 12.88 2.88 1.39
N ILE A 79 12.07 1.82 1.43
CA ILE A 79 12.47 0.50 0.93
C ILE A 79 12.89 0.61 -0.55
N ILE A 80 12.09 1.25 -1.39
CA ILE A 80 12.40 1.43 -2.82
C ILE A 80 13.67 2.28 -2.98
N PHE A 81 13.81 3.37 -2.23
CA PHE A 81 14.96 4.26 -2.27
C PHE A 81 16.26 3.49 -2.02
N THR A 82 16.34 2.70 -0.94
CA THR A 82 17.53 1.93 -0.60
C THR A 82 17.83 0.84 -1.62
N GLN A 83 16.78 0.20 -2.18
CA GLN A 83 16.98 -0.81 -3.21
C GLN A 83 17.47 -0.21 -4.52
N LEU A 84 17.00 0.97 -4.92
CA LEU A 84 17.50 1.69 -6.08
C LEU A 84 18.98 2.05 -5.94
N GLN A 85 19.48 2.34 -4.75
CA GLN A 85 20.92 2.59 -4.52
C GLN A 85 21.80 1.35 -4.77
N LEU A 86 21.25 0.15 -4.58
CA LEU A 86 21.97 -1.12 -4.75
C LEU A 86 21.92 -1.65 -6.18
N MET A 87 21.05 -1.12 -7.04
CA MET A 87 20.87 -1.61 -8.41
C MET A 87 22.02 -1.22 -9.33
N SER A 88 22.19 -2.02 -10.39
CA SER A 88 23.10 -1.70 -11.50
C SER A 88 22.48 -0.64 -12.38
N TYR A 89 23.25 0.41 -12.66
CA TYR A 89 22.85 1.50 -13.56
C TYR A 89 23.53 1.30 -14.92
N PRO A 90 22.84 1.59 -16.05
CA PRO A 90 23.48 1.72 -17.34
C PRO A 90 24.45 2.91 -17.35
N ASP A 91 25.53 2.84 -18.13
CA ASP A 91 26.59 3.85 -18.19
C ASP A 91 26.07 5.30 -18.37
N PHE A 92 25.05 5.49 -19.21
CA PHE A 92 24.46 6.81 -19.46
C PHE A 92 23.63 7.36 -18.28
N LEU A 93 23.22 6.52 -17.32
CA LEU A 93 22.49 6.92 -16.10
C LEU A 93 23.39 6.94 -14.87
N GLU A 94 24.65 6.49 -14.97
CA GLU A 94 25.55 6.40 -13.81
C GLU A 94 25.79 7.78 -13.15
N LEU A 95 25.81 8.86 -13.94
CA LEU A 95 25.88 10.23 -13.41
C LEU A 95 24.68 10.62 -12.54
N LEU A 96 23.49 10.02 -12.79
CA LEU A 96 22.27 10.28 -12.03
C LEU A 96 22.11 9.35 -10.83
N ARG A 97 22.96 8.36 -10.65
CA ARG A 97 22.89 7.38 -9.54
C ARG A 97 22.77 8.01 -8.15
N PRO A 98 23.42 9.13 -7.81
CA PRO A 98 23.24 9.76 -6.50
C PRO A 98 21.87 10.40 -6.29
N TYR A 99 21.15 10.72 -7.36
CA TYR A 99 19.90 11.49 -7.33
C TYR A 99 18.67 10.65 -7.66
N LEU A 100 18.79 9.69 -8.57
CA LEU A 100 17.67 8.92 -9.09
C LEU A 100 16.91 8.15 -8.00
N PRO A 101 17.52 7.59 -6.94
CA PRO A 101 16.78 6.92 -5.88
C PRO A 101 15.73 7.79 -5.19
N PHE A 102 15.94 9.12 -5.13
CA PHE A 102 14.96 10.03 -4.51
C PHE A 102 13.61 10.07 -5.24
N VAL A 103 13.53 9.61 -6.49
CA VAL A 103 12.27 9.45 -7.23
C VAL A 103 11.28 8.54 -6.47
N ALA A 104 11.76 7.63 -5.64
CA ALA A 104 10.93 6.79 -4.79
C ALA A 104 9.97 7.60 -3.89
N TYR A 105 10.39 8.77 -3.41
CA TYR A 105 9.59 9.62 -2.53
C TYR A 105 8.45 10.37 -3.23
N ILE A 106 8.39 10.32 -4.57
CA ILE A 106 7.19 10.74 -5.31
C ILE A 106 5.99 9.92 -4.83
N MET A 107 6.18 8.62 -4.59
CA MET A 107 5.11 7.74 -4.11
C MET A 107 4.62 8.15 -2.70
N ALA A 108 5.49 8.58 -1.79
CA ALA A 108 5.09 9.11 -0.49
C ALA A 108 4.25 10.38 -0.64
N ALA A 109 4.67 11.32 -1.51
CA ALA A 109 3.90 12.53 -1.77
C ALA A 109 2.51 12.24 -2.35
N PHE A 110 2.40 11.26 -3.25
CA PHE A 110 1.11 10.82 -3.80
C PHE A 110 0.25 10.04 -2.79
N SER A 111 0.88 9.33 -1.84
CA SER A 111 0.20 8.73 -0.70
C SER A 111 -0.45 9.79 0.18
N ALA A 112 0.31 10.81 0.59
CA ALA A 112 -0.20 11.95 1.35
C ALA A 112 -1.37 12.65 0.62
N LEU A 113 -1.20 12.92 -0.69
CA LEU A 113 -2.25 13.53 -1.51
C LEU A 113 -3.52 12.66 -1.57
N ARG A 114 -3.36 11.34 -1.68
CA ARG A 114 -4.49 10.40 -1.67
C ARG A 114 -5.24 10.45 -0.34
N LEU A 115 -4.52 10.43 0.79
CA LEU A 115 -5.12 10.49 2.14
C LEU A 115 -5.86 11.81 2.35
N ALA A 116 -5.28 12.94 1.91
CA ALA A 116 -5.93 14.24 1.95
C ALA A 116 -7.22 14.26 1.10
N LYS A 117 -7.19 13.73 -0.13
CA LYS A 117 -8.39 13.59 -0.97
C LYS A 117 -9.44 12.70 -0.31
N PHE A 118 -9.03 11.55 0.26
CA PHE A 118 -9.94 10.64 0.94
C PHE A 118 -10.67 11.30 2.10
N ASN A 119 -10.01 12.17 2.84
CA ASN A 119 -10.60 12.88 3.96
C ASN A 119 -11.68 13.91 3.56
N LEU A 120 -11.61 14.42 2.32
CA LEU A 120 -12.50 15.45 1.80
C LEU A 120 -13.60 14.90 0.89
N ASP A 121 -13.46 13.69 0.35
CA ASP A 121 -14.36 13.12 -0.66
C ASP A 121 -15.45 12.24 -0.03
N GLU A 122 -16.67 12.80 0.08
CA GLU A 122 -17.84 12.11 0.63
C GLU A 122 -18.28 10.88 -0.20
N ARG A 123 -17.90 10.79 -1.49
CA ARG A 123 -18.23 9.65 -2.37
C ARG A 123 -17.60 8.35 -1.89
N GLN A 124 -16.51 8.42 -1.14
CA GLN A 124 -15.75 7.27 -0.66
C GLN A 124 -16.40 6.51 0.51
N ALA A 125 -17.54 6.98 1.01
CA ALA A 125 -18.32 6.25 2.02
C ALA A 125 -18.81 4.87 1.53
N LEU A 126 -19.03 4.70 0.23
CA LEU A 126 -19.57 3.48 -0.39
C LEU A 126 -18.53 2.57 -1.03
N GLY A 127 -17.30 3.04 -1.27
CA GLY A 127 -16.23 2.29 -1.93
C GLY A 127 -14.93 3.07 -1.93
N PHE A 128 -13.85 2.44 -2.39
CA PHE A 128 -12.57 3.12 -2.55
C PHE A 128 -12.44 3.69 -3.97
N ILE A 129 -11.91 4.90 -4.08
CA ILE A 129 -11.50 5.51 -5.34
C ILE A 129 -9.97 5.59 -5.31
N GLY A 130 -9.32 5.03 -6.33
CA GLY A 130 -7.87 4.86 -6.37
C GLY A 130 -7.34 3.73 -5.49
N LEU A 131 -6.07 3.39 -5.67
CA LEU A 131 -5.40 2.31 -4.94
C LEU A 131 -5.27 2.67 -3.45
N PRO A 132 -5.69 1.78 -2.51
CA PRO A 132 -5.48 2.01 -1.08
C PRO A 132 -3.99 2.06 -0.71
N THR A 133 -3.60 3.02 0.16
CA THR A 133 -2.19 3.17 0.60
C THR A 133 -1.61 1.92 1.24
N PRO A 134 -2.34 1.17 2.12
CA PRO A 134 -1.81 -0.08 2.66
C PRO A 134 -1.58 -1.16 1.58
N ALA A 135 -2.46 -1.23 0.57
CA ALA A 135 -2.29 -2.18 -0.53
C ALA A 135 -1.03 -1.85 -1.36
N ASN A 136 -0.81 -0.57 -1.66
CA ASN A 136 0.39 -0.12 -2.36
C ASN A 136 1.68 -0.41 -1.55
N ALA A 137 1.66 -0.19 -0.24
CA ALA A 137 2.79 -0.49 0.65
C ALA A 137 3.13 -1.99 0.67
N LEU A 138 2.11 -2.85 0.80
CA LEU A 138 2.27 -4.30 0.74
C LEU A 138 2.76 -4.77 -0.63
N PHE A 139 2.27 -4.18 -1.72
CA PHE A 139 2.76 -4.46 -3.07
C PHE A 139 4.26 -4.24 -3.17
N TRP A 140 4.74 -3.03 -2.86
CA TRP A 140 6.15 -2.69 -3.01
C TRP A 140 7.06 -3.46 -2.05
N GLY A 141 6.68 -3.54 -0.77
CA GLY A 141 7.47 -4.26 0.22
C GLY A 141 7.61 -5.74 -0.15
N SER A 142 6.52 -6.41 -0.53
CA SER A 142 6.54 -7.83 -0.89
C SER A 142 7.20 -8.10 -2.25
N LEU A 143 7.03 -7.20 -3.22
CA LEU A 143 7.69 -7.28 -4.52
C LEU A 143 9.21 -7.27 -4.35
N LEU A 144 9.74 -6.29 -3.60
CA LEU A 144 11.18 -6.13 -3.43
C LEU A 144 11.80 -7.24 -2.58
N VAL A 145 11.08 -7.76 -1.59
CA VAL A 145 11.51 -8.98 -0.86
C VAL A 145 11.55 -10.20 -1.79
N GLY A 146 10.66 -10.27 -2.77
CA GLY A 146 10.53 -11.43 -3.68
C GLY A 146 11.44 -11.40 -4.89
N ILE A 147 11.86 -10.24 -5.35
CA ILE A 147 12.70 -10.09 -6.54
C ILE A 147 14.04 -10.83 -6.40
N GLY A 148 14.62 -10.85 -5.18
CA GLY A 148 15.89 -11.51 -4.91
C GLY A 148 17.11 -10.75 -5.47
N GLU A 149 18.29 -11.08 -4.96
CA GLU A 149 19.54 -10.32 -5.25
C GLU A 149 19.94 -10.36 -6.72
N GLN A 150 19.65 -11.45 -7.43
CA GLN A 150 20.03 -11.61 -8.85
C GLN A 150 19.43 -10.56 -9.78
N MET A 151 18.28 -9.99 -9.40
CA MET A 151 17.59 -8.96 -10.19
C MET A 151 18.28 -7.60 -10.12
N TYR A 152 19.02 -7.32 -9.03
CA TYR A 152 19.75 -6.06 -8.88
C TYR A 152 20.85 -5.86 -9.93
N TYR A 153 21.41 -6.94 -10.44
CA TYR A 153 22.47 -6.90 -11.46
C TYR A 153 21.95 -6.78 -12.89
N ARG A 154 20.62 -6.71 -13.05
CA ARG A 154 20.01 -6.60 -14.40
C ARG A 154 19.54 -5.15 -14.64
N PRO A 155 20.12 -4.41 -15.61
CA PRO A 155 19.78 -3.00 -15.85
C PRO A 155 18.28 -2.75 -16.14
N TRP A 156 17.57 -3.71 -16.74
CA TRP A 156 16.15 -3.58 -17.03
C TRP A 156 15.26 -3.54 -15.76
N THR A 157 15.72 -4.10 -14.63
CA THR A 157 15.00 -4.03 -13.34
C THR A 157 14.85 -2.60 -12.86
N LEU A 158 15.89 -1.77 -13.04
CA LEU A 158 15.84 -0.34 -12.73
C LEU A 158 14.68 0.34 -13.44
N TYR A 159 14.53 0.12 -14.75
CA TYR A 159 13.44 0.72 -15.53
C TYR A 159 12.07 0.26 -15.07
N LEU A 160 11.91 -1.04 -14.77
CA LEU A 160 10.63 -1.57 -14.28
C LEU A 160 10.24 -0.93 -12.94
N ILE A 161 11.20 -0.73 -12.05
CA ILE A 161 10.92 -0.08 -10.76
C ILE A 161 10.56 1.39 -10.96
N LEU A 162 11.31 2.13 -11.79
CA LEU A 162 11.02 3.54 -12.07
C LEU A 162 9.63 3.72 -12.71
N ILE A 163 9.29 2.88 -13.69
CA ILE A 163 7.95 2.87 -14.30
C ILE A 163 6.89 2.49 -13.25
N GLY A 164 7.17 1.48 -12.44
CA GLY A 164 6.29 1.03 -11.37
C GLY A 164 5.98 2.13 -10.36
N ILE A 165 6.97 2.93 -9.96
CA ILE A 165 6.79 4.10 -9.06
C ILE A 165 5.79 5.08 -9.69
N LEU A 166 5.95 5.42 -10.97
CA LEU A 166 5.06 6.37 -11.64
C LEU A 166 3.64 5.81 -11.79
N VAL A 167 3.53 4.54 -12.17
CA VAL A 167 2.22 3.86 -12.31
C VAL A 167 1.51 3.76 -10.96
N SER A 168 2.20 3.32 -9.90
CA SER A 168 1.58 3.19 -8.59
C SER A 168 1.22 4.55 -7.99
N SER A 169 2.06 5.57 -8.16
CA SER A 169 1.75 6.95 -7.75
C SER A 169 0.51 7.48 -8.45
N TRP A 170 0.38 7.24 -9.77
CA TRP A 170 -0.83 7.59 -10.50
C TRP A 170 -2.06 6.80 -10.02
N LEU A 171 -1.93 5.48 -9.76
CA LEU A 171 -3.02 4.65 -9.26
C LEU A 171 -3.54 5.12 -7.90
N LEU A 172 -2.67 5.61 -7.01
CA LEU A 172 -3.05 6.14 -5.69
C LEU A 172 -4.08 7.28 -5.80
N VAL A 173 -3.94 8.16 -6.79
CA VAL A 173 -4.79 9.36 -6.96
C VAL A 173 -5.78 9.24 -8.12
N SER A 174 -5.81 8.09 -8.80
CA SER A 174 -6.70 7.84 -9.94
C SER A 174 -8.17 7.79 -9.52
N GLU A 175 -9.07 8.13 -10.43
CA GLU A 175 -10.53 8.03 -10.25
C GLU A 175 -11.06 6.61 -10.59
N ILE A 176 -10.23 5.57 -10.41
CA ILE A 176 -10.64 4.19 -10.67
C ILE A 176 -11.37 3.68 -9.43
N PRO A 177 -12.66 3.29 -9.55
CA PRO A 177 -13.36 2.67 -8.44
C PRO A 177 -12.77 1.29 -8.15
N MET A 178 -12.35 1.08 -6.92
CA MET A 178 -11.84 -0.18 -6.42
C MET A 178 -12.92 -0.90 -5.64
N PHE A 179 -13.13 -2.20 -5.88
CA PHE A 179 -14.14 -2.93 -5.13
C PHE A 179 -13.74 -3.10 -3.66
N ALA A 180 -14.70 -2.93 -2.77
CA ALA A 180 -14.46 -3.14 -1.34
C ALA A 180 -14.78 -4.59 -0.95
N LEU A 181 -13.92 -5.20 -0.13
CA LEU A 181 -14.16 -6.54 0.46
C LEU A 181 -15.18 -6.49 1.62
N LYS A 182 -16.18 -5.59 1.50
CA LYS A 182 -17.29 -5.50 2.46
C LYS A 182 -18.46 -6.35 1.95
N PHE A 183 -18.87 -7.32 2.76
CA PHE A 183 -20.03 -8.17 2.45
C PHE A 183 -21.28 -7.58 3.09
N LYS A 184 -22.28 -7.19 2.27
CA LYS A 184 -23.61 -6.80 2.77
C LYS A 184 -24.48 -8.03 3.11
N HIS A 185 -24.22 -9.15 2.44
CA HIS A 185 -24.81 -10.46 2.66
C HIS A 185 -23.82 -11.54 2.23
N TRP A 186 -23.99 -12.76 2.72
CA TRP A 186 -23.09 -13.88 2.44
C TRP A 186 -23.47 -14.69 1.18
N GLY A 187 -24.53 -14.32 0.48
CA GLY A 187 -24.94 -14.96 -0.78
C GLY A 187 -23.91 -14.72 -1.89
N VAL A 188 -23.77 -15.68 -2.80
CA VAL A 188 -22.84 -15.59 -3.94
C VAL A 188 -23.28 -14.50 -4.91
N LYS A 189 -24.58 -14.40 -5.20
CA LYS A 189 -25.15 -13.44 -6.14
C LYS A 189 -24.84 -11.99 -5.66
N GLY A 190 -24.12 -11.22 -6.48
CA GLY A 190 -23.66 -9.86 -6.17
C GLY A 190 -22.34 -9.79 -5.38
N ASN A 191 -21.73 -10.94 -5.06
CA ASN A 191 -20.41 -11.05 -4.43
C ASN A 191 -19.44 -11.92 -5.25
N GLU A 192 -19.77 -12.23 -6.50
CA GLU A 192 -19.02 -13.16 -7.34
C GLU A 192 -17.56 -12.79 -7.45
N VAL A 193 -17.27 -11.50 -7.70
CA VAL A 193 -15.91 -10.97 -7.83
C VAL A 193 -15.12 -11.08 -6.51
N LYS A 194 -15.79 -10.83 -5.38
CA LYS A 194 -15.13 -10.92 -4.05
C LYS A 194 -14.78 -12.37 -3.73
N TYR A 195 -15.69 -13.32 -4.01
CA TYR A 195 -15.41 -14.74 -3.82
C TYR A 195 -14.33 -15.24 -4.78
N LEU A 196 -14.38 -14.84 -6.06
CA LEU A 196 -13.32 -15.15 -7.02
C LEU A 196 -11.97 -14.66 -6.51
N PHE A 197 -11.90 -13.39 -6.05
CA PHE A 197 -10.68 -12.82 -5.49
C PHE A 197 -10.18 -13.62 -4.29
N LEU A 198 -11.03 -13.90 -3.30
CA LEU A 198 -10.63 -14.63 -2.09
C LEU A 198 -10.17 -16.06 -2.41
N VAL A 199 -10.87 -16.77 -3.28
CA VAL A 199 -10.50 -18.14 -3.69
C VAL A 199 -9.15 -18.15 -4.41
N THR A 200 -8.87 -17.14 -5.24
CA THR A 200 -7.57 -17.04 -5.93
C THR A 200 -6.43 -16.60 -5.01
N CYS A 201 -6.70 -15.86 -3.92
CA CYS A 201 -5.67 -15.48 -2.95
C CYS A 201 -5.09 -16.68 -2.20
N VAL A 202 -5.91 -17.69 -1.86
CA VAL A 202 -5.47 -18.85 -1.07
C VAL A 202 -4.30 -19.60 -1.72
N PRO A 203 -4.38 -20.08 -2.98
CA PRO A 203 -3.25 -20.75 -3.62
C PRO A 203 -2.06 -19.83 -3.83
N LEU A 204 -2.27 -18.52 -4.09
CA LEU A 204 -1.16 -17.58 -4.23
C LEU A 204 -0.34 -17.47 -2.93
N VAL A 205 -1.01 -17.36 -1.78
CA VAL A 205 -0.33 -17.32 -0.48
C VAL A 205 0.39 -18.66 -0.19
N ALA A 206 -0.25 -19.79 -0.50
CA ALA A 206 0.33 -21.11 -0.26
C ALA A 206 1.60 -21.36 -1.10
N ILE A 207 1.65 -20.85 -2.35
CA ILE A 207 2.78 -21.07 -3.29
C ILE A 207 3.90 -20.05 -3.07
N PHE A 208 3.55 -18.76 -2.93
CA PHE A 208 4.51 -17.66 -2.98
C PHE A 208 4.80 -17.02 -1.59
N GLY A 209 4.13 -17.47 -0.52
CA GLY A 209 4.34 -16.92 0.82
C GLY A 209 4.16 -15.40 0.85
N ILE A 210 5.12 -14.68 1.43
CA ILE A 210 5.05 -13.21 1.60
C ILE A 210 5.07 -12.44 0.26
N THR A 211 5.69 -12.97 -0.77
CA THR A 211 5.74 -12.38 -2.12
C THR A 211 4.38 -12.37 -2.81
N SER A 212 3.44 -13.20 -2.35
CA SER A 212 2.09 -13.26 -2.89
C SER A 212 1.33 -11.93 -2.78
N PHE A 213 1.65 -11.07 -1.79
CA PHE A 213 0.97 -9.78 -1.64
C PHE A 213 1.14 -8.89 -2.87
N ALA A 214 2.30 -8.89 -3.53
CA ALA A 214 2.48 -8.14 -4.78
C ALA A 214 1.56 -8.65 -5.89
N ILE A 215 1.46 -9.98 -6.05
CA ILE A 215 0.60 -10.61 -7.05
C ILE A 215 -0.88 -10.36 -6.73
N ILE A 216 -1.26 -10.49 -5.45
CA ILE A 216 -2.63 -10.27 -4.98
C ILE A 216 -3.07 -8.82 -5.22
N VAL A 217 -2.22 -7.84 -4.93
CA VAL A 217 -2.55 -6.42 -5.16
C VAL A 217 -2.64 -6.12 -6.66
N ALA A 218 -1.72 -6.63 -7.48
CA ALA A 218 -1.81 -6.49 -8.93
C ALA A 218 -3.13 -7.11 -9.47
N TRP A 219 -3.50 -8.29 -9.00
CA TRP A 219 -4.75 -8.96 -9.33
C TRP A 219 -5.97 -8.16 -8.87
N TYR A 220 -5.93 -7.61 -7.67
CA TYR A 220 -6.99 -6.71 -7.15
C TYR A 220 -7.22 -5.51 -8.06
N VAL A 221 -6.16 -4.86 -8.54
CA VAL A 221 -6.25 -3.72 -9.45
C VAL A 221 -6.86 -4.14 -10.78
N VAL A 222 -6.39 -5.25 -11.37
CA VAL A 222 -6.92 -5.79 -12.64
C VAL A 222 -8.40 -6.12 -12.53
N LEU A 223 -8.80 -6.85 -11.48
CA LEU A 223 -10.21 -7.18 -11.25
C LEU A 223 -11.08 -5.92 -11.08
N SER A 224 -10.60 -4.92 -10.34
CA SER A 224 -11.32 -3.66 -10.15
C SER A 224 -11.58 -2.93 -11.47
N MET A 225 -10.59 -2.92 -12.39
CA MET A 225 -10.73 -2.33 -13.72
C MET A 225 -11.74 -3.09 -14.58
N ILE A 226 -11.75 -4.43 -14.54
CA ILE A 226 -12.67 -5.27 -15.31
C ILE A 226 -14.12 -5.04 -14.85
N VAL A 227 -14.35 -5.00 -13.53
CA VAL A 227 -15.68 -4.77 -12.94
C VAL A 227 -16.23 -3.40 -13.33
N LYS A 228 -15.39 -2.36 -13.34
CA LYS A 228 -15.77 -1.02 -13.81
C LYS A 228 -16.28 -1.05 -15.24
N GLN A 229 -15.58 -1.75 -16.14
CA GLN A 229 -15.98 -1.84 -17.54
C GLN A 229 -17.33 -2.53 -17.72
N GLN A 230 -17.67 -3.53 -16.91
CA GLN A 230 -18.95 -4.22 -16.96
C GLN A 230 -20.10 -3.33 -16.48
N ALA A 231 -19.90 -2.58 -15.38
CA ALA A 231 -20.89 -1.64 -14.86
C ALA A 231 -21.16 -0.44 -15.79
N SER A 232 -20.22 -0.08 -16.66
CA SER A 232 -20.37 1.00 -17.65
C SER A 232 -21.08 0.55 -18.95
N LYS A 233 -21.26 -0.78 -19.16
CA LYS A 233 -21.88 -1.35 -20.35
C LYS A 233 -23.31 -1.88 -20.11
N SER A 234 -23.75 -1.93 -18.86
CA SER A 234 -25.11 -2.24 -18.40
C SER A 234 -25.91 -0.97 -18.12
#